data_59d8c1e4fc95fcac02f7b68e0559437f
#
_entry.id   59d8c1e4fc95fcac02f7b68e0559437f
#
_cell.length_a   1.000
_cell.length_b   1.000
_cell.length_c   1.000
_cell.angle_alpha   90.00
_cell.angle_beta   90.00
_cell.angle_gamma   90.00
#
_symmetry.space_group_name_H-M   'P 1'
#
loop_
_entity.id
_entity.type
_entity.pdbx_description
1 polymer ?
#
loop_
_entity_poly.entity_id
_entity_poly.type
_entity_poly.pdbx_seq_one_letter_code
_entity_poly.pdbx_strand_id
1 'polypeptide(L)'
;ARNLLYKACWLRDENRRVSKEAAMAKLNCSEVMHRCVDHAVQIHGGYGLMKEYKIERFYRDQRLLEIGEGTSEIQRIVIARNIGAVGRAI
;
A
#
# COMPACT_ATOMS: atom_id res chain seq x y z
N ALA A 1 -9.41 -2.45 0.24
CA ALA A 1 -8.34 -1.80 -0.52
C ALA A 1 -8.85 -1.20 -1.82
N ARG A 2 -9.63 -1.95 -2.59
CA ARG A 2 -10.19 -1.47 -3.87
C ARG A 2 -11.06 -0.24 -3.66
N ASN A 3 -11.89 -0.23 -2.64
CA ASN A 3 -12.78 0.91 -2.36
C ASN A 3 -12.00 2.18 -2.03
N LEU A 4 -10.92 2.07 -1.28
CA LEU A 4 -10.05 3.20 -0.99
C LEU A 4 -9.38 3.73 -2.25
N LEU A 5 -8.90 2.84 -3.11
CA LEU A 5 -8.27 3.21 -4.36
C LEU A 5 -9.25 3.95 -5.27
N TYR A 6 -10.45 3.42 -5.43
CA TYR A 6 -11.46 4.02 -6.29
C TYR A 6 -11.93 5.37 -5.74
N LYS A 7 -12.05 5.51 -4.42
CA LYS A 7 -12.39 6.79 -3.81
C LYS A 7 -11.32 7.84 -4.09
N ALA A 8 -10.05 7.47 -3.97
CA ALA A 8 -8.94 8.38 -4.26
C ALA A 8 -8.94 8.80 -5.73
N CYS A 9 -9.18 7.88 -6.64
CA CYS A 9 -9.26 8.17 -8.07
C CYS A 9 -10.42 9.10 -8.39
N TRP A 10 -11.59 8.86 -7.80
CA TRP A 10 -12.76 9.70 -8.00
C TRP A 10 -12.51 11.11 -7.50
N LEU A 11 -11.92 11.26 -6.32
CA LEU A 11 -11.60 12.59 -5.77
C LEU A 11 -10.62 13.34 -6.67
N ARG A 12 -9.63 12.64 -7.23
CA ARG A 12 -8.68 13.24 -8.16
C ARG A 12 -9.38 13.72 -9.43
N ASP A 13 -10.28 12.91 -9.97
CA ASP A 13 -11.03 13.26 -11.19
C ASP A 13 -11.93 14.48 -10.97
N GLU A 14 -12.44 14.66 -9.75
CA GLU A 14 -13.27 15.81 -9.38
C GLU A 14 -12.46 17.04 -8.99
N ASN A 15 -11.14 17.01 -9.16
CA ASN A 15 -10.21 18.07 -8.76
C ASN A 15 -10.31 18.45 -7.29
N ARG A 16 -10.65 17.49 -6.43
CA ARG A 16 -10.74 17.67 -4.99
C ARG A 16 -9.44 17.28 -4.32
N ARG A 17 -9.28 17.71 -3.07
CA ARG A 17 -8.13 17.35 -2.26
C ARG A 17 -8.10 15.85 -2.04
N VAL A 18 -6.95 15.22 -2.34
CA VAL A 18 -6.84 13.76 -2.35
C VAL A 18 -5.67 13.25 -1.48
N SER A 19 -4.90 14.15 -0.83
CA SER A 19 -3.69 13.75 -0.09
C SER A 19 -3.95 12.65 0.94
N LYS A 20 -5.00 12.80 1.75
CA LYS A 20 -5.36 11.81 2.77
C LYS A 20 -5.76 10.47 2.12
N GLU A 21 -6.66 10.51 1.16
CA GLU A 21 -7.18 9.32 0.51
C GLU A 21 -6.11 8.60 -0.30
N ALA A 22 -5.23 9.35 -0.97
CA ALA A 22 -4.11 8.76 -1.70
C ALA A 22 -3.14 8.06 -0.75
N ALA A 23 -2.82 8.68 0.38
CA ALA A 23 -1.95 8.08 1.39
C ALA A 23 -2.60 6.84 2.02
N MET A 24 -3.89 6.89 2.32
CA MET A 24 -4.63 5.75 2.85
C MET A 24 -4.67 4.59 1.84
N ALA A 25 -4.92 4.89 0.57
CA ALA A 25 -4.95 3.88 -0.48
C ALA A 25 -3.57 3.24 -0.66
N LYS A 26 -2.52 4.04 -0.74
CA LYS A 26 -1.15 3.54 -0.90
C LYS A 26 -0.75 2.66 0.27
N LEU A 27 -0.99 3.12 1.50
CA LEU A 27 -0.66 2.37 2.71
C LEU A 27 -1.43 1.06 2.78
N ASN A 28 -2.75 1.12 2.61
CA ASN A 28 -3.61 -0.06 2.74
C ASN A 28 -3.34 -1.08 1.64
N CYS A 29 -3.26 -0.63 0.38
CA CYS A 29 -3.05 -1.53 -0.74
C CYS A 29 -1.71 -2.24 -0.66
N SER A 30 -0.63 -1.52 -0.28
CA SER A 30 0.69 -2.13 -0.18
C SER A 30 0.77 -3.13 0.97
N GLU A 31 0.17 -2.83 2.11
CA GLU A 31 0.16 -3.75 3.24
C GLU A 31 -0.72 -4.98 3.00
N VAL A 32 -1.87 -4.80 2.33
CA VAL A 32 -2.72 -5.92 1.92
C VAL A 32 -1.99 -6.81 0.95
N MET A 33 -1.29 -6.24 -0.03
CA MET A 33 -0.49 -7.01 -0.98
C MET A 33 0.57 -7.83 -0.26
N HIS A 34 1.26 -7.23 0.72
CA HIS A 34 2.25 -7.95 1.53
C HIS A 34 1.62 -9.18 2.20
N ARG A 35 0.49 -9.00 2.87
CA ARG A 35 -0.20 -10.10 3.53
C ARG A 35 -0.64 -11.18 2.55
N CYS A 36 -1.17 -10.78 1.40
CA CYS A 36 -1.64 -11.73 0.39
C CYS A 36 -0.51 -12.56 -0.19
N VAL A 37 0.63 -11.93 -0.54
CA VAL A 37 1.75 -12.70 -1.10
C VAL A 37 2.43 -13.56 -0.04
N ASP A 38 2.48 -13.11 1.21
CA ASP A 38 3.02 -13.89 2.31
C ASP A 38 2.22 -15.19 2.49
N HIS A 39 0.90 -15.08 2.54
CA HIS A 39 0.02 -16.25 2.62
C HIS A 39 0.13 -17.13 1.38
N ALA A 40 0.24 -16.53 0.20
CA ALA A 40 0.36 -17.28 -1.04
C ALA A 40 1.65 -18.10 -1.08
N VAL A 41 2.77 -17.55 -0.63
CA VAL A 41 4.03 -18.30 -0.50
C VAL A 41 3.85 -19.47 0.47
N GLN A 42 3.18 -19.22 1.58
CA GLN A 42 2.94 -20.27 2.60
C GLN A 42 2.09 -21.41 2.01
N ILE A 43 1.07 -21.07 1.22
CA ILE A 43 0.21 -22.06 0.56
C ILE A 43 0.99 -22.91 -0.44
N HIS A 44 1.92 -22.30 -1.18
CA HIS A 44 2.78 -23.02 -2.11
C HIS A 44 3.79 -23.94 -1.39
N GLY A 45 4.06 -23.69 -0.12
CA GLY A 45 5.07 -24.45 0.63
C GLY A 45 6.46 -24.23 0.04
N GLY A 46 7.28 -25.29 0.05
CA GLY A 46 8.64 -25.22 -0.49
C GLY A 46 8.71 -24.79 -1.95
N TYR A 47 7.71 -25.09 -2.75
CA TYR A 47 7.66 -24.65 -4.14
C TYR A 47 7.56 -23.12 -4.28
N GLY A 48 7.02 -22.44 -3.27
CA GLY A 48 6.94 -20.98 -3.26
C GLY A 48 8.29 -20.28 -3.20
N LEU A 49 9.34 -21.01 -2.84
CA LEU A 49 10.72 -20.49 -2.80
C LEU A 49 11.45 -20.69 -4.13
N MET A 50 10.86 -21.41 -5.06
CA MET A 50 11.49 -21.76 -6.34
C MET A 50 11.13 -20.74 -7.41
N LYS A 51 12.12 -20.34 -8.20
CA LYS A 51 11.94 -19.31 -9.23
C LYS A 51 11.03 -19.75 -10.39
N GLU A 52 10.79 -21.04 -10.56
CA GLU A 52 9.85 -21.57 -11.56
C GLU A 52 8.41 -21.13 -11.26
N TYR A 53 8.11 -20.80 -10.01
CA TYR A 53 6.79 -20.36 -9.58
C TYR A 53 6.82 -18.85 -9.35
N LYS A 54 5.92 -18.13 -10.01
CA LYS A 54 5.94 -16.66 -10.02
C LYS A 54 5.74 -16.02 -8.65
N ILE A 55 5.18 -16.75 -7.68
CA ILE A 55 4.88 -16.18 -6.37
C ILE A 55 6.13 -15.69 -5.64
N GLU A 56 7.28 -16.34 -5.84
CA GLU A 56 8.55 -15.91 -5.27
C GLU A 56 8.88 -14.49 -5.72
N ARG A 57 8.68 -14.19 -7.01
CA ARG A 57 8.92 -12.87 -7.57
C ARG A 57 7.93 -11.83 -7.03
N PHE A 58 6.65 -12.19 -6.92
CA PHE A 58 5.66 -11.30 -6.32
C PHE A 58 6.03 -10.96 -4.88
N TYR A 59 6.52 -11.93 -4.13
CA TYR A 59 6.95 -11.70 -2.75
C TYR A 59 8.12 -10.71 -2.68
N ARG A 60 9.11 -10.84 -3.54
CA ARG A 60 10.24 -9.91 -3.59
C ARG A 60 9.81 -8.52 -4.04
N ASP A 61 9.01 -8.45 -5.09
CA ASP A 61 8.68 -7.18 -5.74
C ASP A 61 7.71 -6.34 -4.92
N GLN A 62 6.83 -6.95 -4.11
CA GLN A 62 5.85 -6.19 -3.33
C GLN A 62 6.50 -5.25 -2.32
N ARG A 63 7.71 -5.55 -1.89
CA ARG A 63 8.40 -4.71 -0.91
C ARG A 63 8.63 -3.29 -1.44
N LEU A 64 8.83 -3.15 -2.73
CA LEU A 64 8.94 -1.86 -3.37
C LEU A 64 7.67 -1.02 -3.15
N LEU A 65 6.51 -1.66 -3.15
CA LEU A 65 5.23 -0.97 -2.97
C LEU A 65 5.10 -0.35 -1.58
N GLU A 66 5.77 -0.93 -0.57
CA GLU A 66 5.74 -0.40 0.80
C GLU A 66 6.77 0.71 1.02
N ILE A 67 7.82 0.75 0.23
CA ILE A 67 8.95 1.66 0.42
C ILE A 67 8.94 2.79 -0.61
N GLY A 68 8.62 2.49 -1.86
CA GLY A 68 8.62 3.46 -2.95
C GLY A 68 7.53 4.50 -2.82
N GLU A 69 7.78 5.70 -3.32
CA GLU A 69 6.83 6.83 -3.32
C GLU A 69 6.35 7.20 -1.91
N GLY A 70 7.22 7.08 -0.92
CA GLY A 70 6.92 7.31 0.47
C GLY A 70 6.68 6.00 1.22
N THR A 71 7.43 5.80 2.28
CA THR A 71 7.32 4.58 3.10
C THR A 71 5.96 4.52 3.79
N SER A 72 5.60 3.36 4.32
CA SER A 72 4.38 3.20 5.11
C SER A 72 4.36 4.15 6.31
N GLU A 73 5.50 4.37 6.94
CA GLU A 73 5.64 5.30 8.06
C GLU A 73 5.34 6.75 7.62
N ILE A 74 5.86 7.15 6.47
CA ILE A 74 5.59 8.49 5.91
C ILE A 74 4.11 8.63 5.54
N GLN A 75 3.50 7.59 4.99
CA GLN A 75 2.08 7.63 4.66
C GLN A 75 1.22 7.82 5.92
N ARG A 76 1.60 7.18 7.03
CA ARG A 76 0.92 7.37 8.30
C ARG A 76 1.03 8.82 8.79
N ILE A 77 2.18 9.44 8.61
CA ILE A 77 2.38 10.86 8.95
C ILE A 77 1.46 11.75 8.11
N VAL A 78 1.39 11.50 6.81
CA VAL A 78 0.53 12.29 5.92
C VAL A 78 -0.94 12.16 6.33
N ILE A 79 -1.40 10.96 6.64
CA ILE A 79 -2.78 10.72 7.10
C ILE A 79 -3.02 11.47 8.40
N ALA A 80 -2.10 11.36 9.36
CA ALA A 80 -2.24 11.99 10.66
C ALA A 80 -2.34 13.51 10.56
N ARG A 81 -1.58 14.12 9.66
CA ARG A 81 -1.66 15.56 9.39
C ARG A 81 -3.03 15.95 8.87
N ASN A 82 -3.57 15.16 7.96
CA ASN A 82 -4.83 15.47 7.30
C ASN A 82 -6.04 15.30 8.21
N ILE A 83 -5.94 14.47 9.24
CA ILE A 83 -7.02 14.29 10.22
C ILE A 83 -6.81 15.13 11.49
N GLY A 84 -5.72 15.92 11.54
CA GLY A 84 -5.43 16.79 12.67
C GLY A 84 -4.82 16.11 13.88
N ALA A 85 -4.36 14.86 13.75
CA ALA A 85 -3.74 14.13 14.87
C ALA A 85 -2.35 14.66 15.22
N VAL A 86 -1.67 15.29 14.25
CA VAL A 86 -0.40 16.01 14.47
C VAL A 86 -0.58 17.44 14.01
N GLY A 87 0.24 18.34 14.55
CA GLY A 87 0.12 19.76 14.27
C GLY A 87 0.23 20.09 12.78
N ARG A 88 -0.49 21.14 12.35
CA ARG A 88 -0.51 21.59 10.97
C ARG A 88 0.80 22.23 10.52
N ALA A 89 1.65 22.58 11.46
CA ALA A 89 2.95 23.19 11.20
C ALA A 89 3.94 22.23 10.56
N ILE A 90 3.60 20.98 10.52
CA ILE A 90 4.47 19.96 9.94
C ILE A 90 4.36 19.93 8.43
#